data_3c40f20f97dc099f5bdc73da385d51c9
#
_entry.id   3c40f20f97dc099f5bdc73da385d51c9
#
_cell.length_a   1.000
_cell.length_b   1.000
_cell.length_c   1.000
_cell.angle_alpha   90.00
_cell.angle_beta   90.00
_cell.angle_gamma   90.00
#
_symmetry.space_group_name_H-M   'P 1'
#
loop_
_entity.id
_entity.type
_entity.pdbx_description
1 polymer ?
#
loop_
_entity_poly.entity_id
_entity_poly.type
_entity_poly.pdbx_seq_one_letter_code
_entity_poly.pdbx_strand_id
1 'polypeptide(L)'
;MNNQNLYIIGTVHVDLDGRERLDTLLDGLSPGIIALEMSKDRDNLDRYRKSPEEEEKEINSMIDKSGLNLNPKQRATLIESEHRINSIIGYELKSPKNYINRNKDSRLEYIDISTFVNGREEFGKGCIEVVEDMLKQLAGEPELAKLLLERLDKGIDAYVEYLREDVQQAYQNAEAIAESFERIIDDSKTFEKMTEDLPPRAVQTLKQIYNPARDEAMSKRVRELYNGKDKLVTIVGLGHLYKLKQKVEDLEPVVMTLAEYNSI
;
A
#
# COMPACT_ATOMS: atom_id res chain seq x y z
N MET A 1 -7.92 -23.29 24.82
CA MET A 1 -8.00 -22.24 23.76
C MET A 1 -6.58 -21.80 23.53
N ASN A 2 -6.04 -22.04 22.32
CA ASN A 2 -4.71 -21.52 21.99
C ASN A 2 -4.83 -19.99 22.03
N ASN A 3 -4.17 -19.35 23.00
CA ASN A 3 -4.05 -17.90 23.05
C ASN A 3 -3.10 -17.48 21.91
N GLN A 4 -3.63 -17.39 20.70
CA GLN A 4 -2.89 -16.82 19.59
C GLN A 4 -2.78 -15.31 19.82
N ASN A 5 -1.55 -14.86 20.08
CA ASN A 5 -1.27 -13.47 20.42
C ASN A 5 -0.47 -12.72 19.34
N LEU A 6 -0.18 -13.37 18.20
CA LEU A 6 0.47 -12.75 17.03
C LEU A 6 -0.46 -12.78 15.84
N TYR A 7 -0.75 -11.61 15.29
CA TYR A 7 -1.55 -11.42 14.09
C TYR A 7 -0.74 -10.68 13.03
N ILE A 8 -0.80 -11.14 11.78
CA ILE A 8 -0.22 -10.45 10.62
C ILE A 8 -1.36 -10.12 9.66
N ILE A 9 -1.58 -8.83 9.43
CA ILE A 9 -2.71 -8.31 8.66
C ILE A 9 -2.18 -7.70 7.36
N GLY A 10 -2.62 -8.25 6.23
CA GLY A 10 -2.31 -7.72 4.91
C GLY A 10 -3.27 -6.60 4.49
N THR A 11 -2.75 -5.48 4.03
CA THR A 11 -3.52 -4.29 3.63
C THR A 11 -3.27 -3.92 2.17
N VAL A 12 -4.24 -3.23 1.57
CA VAL A 12 -4.13 -2.54 0.27
C VAL A 12 -4.15 -1.04 0.53
N HIS A 13 -3.06 -0.34 0.25
CA HIS A 13 -2.88 1.09 0.60
C HIS A 13 -3.95 2.04 0.04
N VAL A 14 -4.61 1.64 -1.04
CA VAL A 14 -5.68 2.39 -1.72
C VAL A 14 -7.07 1.86 -1.40
N ASP A 15 -7.23 1.07 -0.32
CA ASP A 15 -8.54 0.58 0.11
C ASP A 15 -9.39 1.73 0.64
N LEU A 16 -10.42 2.10 -0.11
CA LEU A 16 -11.34 3.21 0.23
C LEU A 16 -12.08 2.98 1.56
N ASP A 17 -12.29 1.74 1.93
CA ASP A 17 -12.95 1.33 3.17
C ASP A 17 -11.92 0.87 4.23
N GLY A 18 -10.64 0.90 3.89
CA GLY A 18 -9.54 0.34 4.70
C GLY A 18 -9.44 0.94 6.09
N ARG A 19 -9.77 2.23 6.24
CA ARG A 19 -9.76 2.89 7.55
C ARG A 19 -10.82 2.30 8.48
N GLU A 20 -12.06 2.17 8.02
CA GLU A 20 -13.17 1.63 8.82
C GLU A 20 -12.90 0.16 9.20
N ARG A 21 -12.43 -0.63 8.23
CA ARG A 21 -12.05 -2.03 8.45
C ARG A 21 -10.94 -2.16 9.48
N LEU A 22 -9.88 -1.33 9.38
CA LEU A 22 -8.75 -1.38 10.30
C LEU A 22 -9.11 -0.89 11.69
N ASP A 23 -9.92 0.17 11.82
CA ASP A 23 -10.43 0.64 13.10
C ASP A 23 -11.26 -0.46 13.79
N THR A 24 -12.15 -1.15 13.04
CA THR A 24 -12.96 -2.28 13.53
C THR A 24 -12.07 -3.44 13.99
N LEU A 25 -11.05 -3.81 13.20
CA LEU A 25 -10.10 -4.87 13.54
C LEU A 25 -9.34 -4.55 14.83
N LEU A 26 -8.81 -3.35 14.95
CA LEU A 26 -8.04 -2.95 16.14
C LEU A 26 -8.92 -2.92 17.38
N ASP A 27 -10.14 -2.40 17.28
CA ASP A 27 -11.09 -2.39 18.41
C ASP A 27 -11.51 -3.83 18.82
N GLY A 28 -11.71 -4.74 17.85
CA GLY A 28 -12.05 -6.14 18.11
C GLY A 28 -10.90 -6.97 18.68
N LEU A 29 -9.69 -6.81 18.14
CA LEU A 29 -8.52 -7.54 18.62
C LEU A 29 -7.97 -6.97 19.93
N SER A 30 -8.14 -5.69 20.20
CA SER A 30 -7.63 -4.99 21.38
C SER A 30 -6.13 -5.25 21.62
N PRO A 31 -5.24 -4.91 20.65
CA PRO A 31 -3.82 -5.20 20.76
C PRO A 31 -3.12 -4.32 21.81
N GLY A 32 -2.16 -4.91 22.55
CA GLY A 32 -1.22 -4.16 23.40
C GLY A 32 -0.06 -3.57 22.57
N ILE A 33 0.27 -4.20 21.43
CA ILE A 33 1.33 -3.74 20.54
C ILE A 33 0.82 -3.75 19.09
N ILE A 34 0.99 -2.64 18.40
CA ILE A 34 0.74 -2.54 16.97
C ILE A 34 2.08 -2.32 16.26
N ALA A 35 2.46 -3.23 15.37
CA ALA A 35 3.66 -3.14 14.56
C ALA A 35 3.26 -2.74 13.12
N LEU A 36 3.82 -1.66 12.60
CA LEU A 36 3.45 -1.11 11.30
C LEU A 36 4.60 -1.19 10.31
N GLU A 37 4.34 -1.69 9.09
CA GLU A 37 5.26 -1.63 7.95
C GLU A 37 5.52 -0.19 7.54
N MET A 38 6.28 0.49 8.35
CA MET A 38 6.68 1.86 8.13
C MET A 38 7.98 2.12 8.89
N SER A 39 8.83 2.95 8.32
CA SER A 39 9.98 3.48 9.03
C SER A 39 9.59 4.73 9.83
N LYS A 40 10.28 4.98 10.93
CA LYS A 40 9.98 6.11 11.83
C LYS A 40 10.08 7.49 11.16
N ASP A 41 10.91 7.62 10.14
CA ASP A 41 11.05 8.85 9.37
C ASP A 41 9.81 9.19 8.50
N ARG A 42 8.89 8.24 8.35
CA ARG A 42 7.59 8.44 7.68
C ARG A 42 6.45 8.82 8.63
N ASP A 43 6.69 8.95 9.91
CA ASP A 43 5.67 9.19 10.94
C ASP A 43 4.84 10.47 10.74
N ASN A 44 5.34 11.44 9.98
CA ASN A 44 4.69 12.73 9.73
C ASN A 44 4.31 12.90 8.26
N LEU A 45 3.43 12.03 7.74
CA LEU A 45 2.96 12.06 6.36
C LEU A 45 2.21 13.37 6.01
N ASP A 46 1.44 13.93 6.96
CA ASP A 46 0.64 15.14 6.71
C ASP A 46 1.48 16.37 6.39
N ARG A 47 2.75 16.40 6.82
CA ARG A 47 3.68 17.51 6.55
C ARG A 47 4.04 17.65 5.06
N TYR A 48 3.76 16.63 4.25
CA TYR A 48 4.17 16.57 2.85
C TYR A 48 2.98 16.46 1.90
N ARG A 49 1.77 16.67 2.40
CA ARG A 49 0.58 16.74 1.55
C ARG A 49 0.67 18.00 0.71
N LYS A 50 0.48 17.83 -0.58
CA LYS A 50 0.30 18.92 -1.55
C LYS A 50 -1.05 19.58 -1.31
N SER A 51 -1.20 20.82 -1.75
CA SER A 51 -2.54 21.41 -1.84
C SER A 51 -3.35 20.71 -2.93
N PRO A 52 -4.69 20.74 -2.87
CA PRO A 52 -5.52 20.18 -3.93
C PRO A 52 -5.17 20.73 -5.33
N GLU A 53 -4.81 22.00 -5.43
CA GLU A 53 -4.42 22.65 -6.69
C GLU A 53 -3.08 22.12 -7.22
N GLU A 54 -2.12 21.84 -6.33
CA GLU A 54 -0.84 21.24 -6.70
C GLU A 54 -1.01 19.79 -7.14
N GLU A 55 -1.87 19.02 -6.46
CA GLU A 55 -2.21 17.65 -6.83
C GLU A 55 -2.90 17.61 -8.19
N GLU A 56 -3.91 18.44 -8.42
CA GLU A 56 -4.63 18.52 -9.69
C GLU A 56 -3.70 18.88 -10.85
N LYS A 57 -2.79 19.83 -10.64
CA LYS A 57 -1.79 20.21 -11.64
C LYS A 57 -0.86 19.04 -11.99
N GLU A 58 -0.45 18.27 -11.01
CA GLU A 58 0.41 17.11 -11.20
C GLU A 58 -0.31 15.99 -11.95
N ILE A 59 -1.54 15.66 -11.55
CA ILE A 59 -2.38 14.66 -12.24
C ILE A 59 -2.61 15.07 -13.70
N ASN A 60 -2.96 16.32 -13.95
CA ASN A 60 -3.11 16.83 -15.32
C ASN A 60 -1.82 16.69 -16.14
N SER A 61 -0.66 16.99 -15.54
CA SER A 61 0.64 16.81 -16.21
C SER A 61 0.92 15.35 -16.55
N MET A 62 0.59 14.41 -15.64
CA MET A 62 0.76 12.98 -15.90
C MET A 62 -0.16 12.49 -17.03
N ILE A 63 -1.42 12.91 -17.02
CA ILE A 63 -2.39 12.59 -18.09
C ILE A 63 -1.87 13.11 -19.45
N ASP A 64 -1.44 14.37 -19.53
CA ASP A 64 -0.97 14.98 -20.76
C ASP A 64 0.28 14.28 -21.34
N LYS A 65 1.16 13.78 -20.45
CA LYS A 65 2.36 13.03 -20.85
C LYS A 65 2.10 11.56 -21.20
N SER A 66 1.00 10.99 -20.70
CA SER A 66 0.69 9.57 -20.91
C SER A 66 0.27 9.23 -22.34
N GLY A 67 -0.25 10.20 -23.08
CA GLY A 67 -0.88 9.99 -24.41
C GLY A 67 -2.32 9.48 -24.34
N LEU A 68 -2.93 9.37 -23.14
CA LEU A 68 -4.34 9.07 -22.98
C LEU A 68 -5.19 10.24 -23.47
N ASN A 69 -6.07 9.98 -24.43
CA ASN A 69 -6.96 11.00 -24.97
C ASN A 69 -8.27 11.05 -24.19
N LEU A 70 -8.23 11.69 -23.01
CA LEU A 70 -9.39 11.83 -22.13
C LEU A 70 -10.25 13.04 -22.54
N ASN A 71 -11.55 12.83 -22.68
CA ASN A 71 -12.50 13.92 -22.77
C ASN A 71 -12.64 14.68 -21.42
N PRO A 72 -13.24 15.89 -21.37
CA PRO A 72 -13.32 16.67 -20.14
C PRO A 72 -14.02 15.94 -18.99
N LYS A 73 -15.05 15.12 -19.26
CA LYS A 73 -15.76 14.35 -18.23
C LYS A 73 -14.86 13.25 -17.65
N GLN A 74 -14.18 12.48 -18.50
CA GLN A 74 -13.26 11.42 -18.08
C GLN A 74 -12.11 11.99 -17.25
N ARG A 75 -11.52 13.12 -17.69
CA ARG A 75 -10.47 13.82 -16.96
C ARG A 75 -10.95 14.25 -15.55
N ALA A 76 -12.11 14.88 -15.47
CA ALA A 76 -12.68 15.29 -14.19
C ALA A 76 -12.94 14.08 -13.27
N THR A 77 -13.49 12.98 -13.81
CA THR A 77 -13.70 11.73 -13.04
C THR A 77 -12.38 11.19 -12.49
N LEU A 78 -11.32 11.16 -13.30
CA LEU A 78 -10.01 10.66 -12.87
C LEU A 78 -9.40 11.55 -11.78
N ILE A 79 -9.41 12.87 -11.96
CA ILE A 79 -8.88 13.82 -10.96
C ILE A 79 -9.63 13.67 -9.62
N GLU A 80 -10.95 13.60 -9.66
CA GLU A 80 -11.75 13.45 -8.44
C GLU A 80 -11.49 12.10 -7.75
N SER A 81 -11.29 11.02 -8.52
CA SER A 81 -10.94 9.71 -7.96
C SER A 81 -9.59 9.73 -7.26
N GLU A 82 -8.59 10.38 -7.85
CA GLU A 82 -7.27 10.54 -7.23
C GLU A 82 -7.36 11.36 -5.93
N HIS A 83 -8.14 12.43 -5.89
CA HIS A 83 -8.37 13.17 -4.64
C HIS A 83 -9.00 12.29 -3.57
N ARG A 84 -9.98 11.43 -3.92
CA ARG A 84 -10.57 10.48 -2.97
C ARG A 84 -9.55 9.47 -2.47
N ILE A 85 -8.74 8.88 -3.35
CA ILE A 85 -7.65 7.96 -2.99
C ILE A 85 -6.64 8.67 -2.07
N ASN A 86 -6.16 9.86 -2.44
CA ASN A 86 -5.20 10.63 -1.65
C ASN A 86 -5.73 11.00 -0.26
N SER A 87 -7.04 11.18 -0.10
CA SER A 87 -7.65 11.46 1.20
C SER A 87 -7.55 10.31 2.19
N ILE A 88 -7.49 9.08 1.69
CA ILE A 88 -7.43 7.86 2.51
C ILE A 88 -6.02 7.31 2.67
N ILE A 89 -5.09 7.60 1.76
CA ILE A 89 -3.70 7.14 1.85
C ILE A 89 -3.13 7.40 3.25
N GLY A 90 -2.48 6.37 3.78
CA GLY A 90 -1.89 6.38 5.13
C GLY A 90 -2.90 6.09 6.24
N TYR A 91 -4.06 5.50 5.92
CA TYR A 91 -4.98 5.01 6.93
C TYR A 91 -4.31 3.98 7.85
N GLU A 92 -3.36 3.20 7.34
CA GLU A 92 -2.56 2.24 8.11
C GLU A 92 -1.77 2.91 9.24
N LEU A 93 -1.43 4.19 9.11
CA LEU A 93 -0.80 4.98 10.18
C LEU A 93 -1.84 5.68 11.05
N LYS A 94 -2.89 6.24 10.43
CA LYS A 94 -3.90 7.03 11.14
C LYS A 94 -4.73 6.19 12.10
N SER A 95 -5.18 5.01 11.69
CA SER A 95 -5.97 4.10 12.51
C SER A 95 -5.21 3.62 13.75
N PRO A 96 -3.96 3.09 13.65
CA PRO A 96 -3.15 2.77 14.83
C PRO A 96 -2.91 3.95 15.75
N LYS A 97 -2.59 5.14 15.23
CA LYS A 97 -2.42 6.35 16.05
C LYS A 97 -3.68 6.73 16.81
N ASN A 98 -4.84 6.68 16.15
CA ASN A 98 -6.12 6.94 16.79
C ASN A 98 -6.42 5.89 17.87
N TYR A 99 -6.13 4.63 17.59
CA TYR A 99 -6.31 3.54 18.54
C TYR A 99 -5.47 3.74 19.81
N ILE A 100 -4.14 3.96 19.72
CA ILE A 100 -3.28 4.17 20.87
C ILE A 100 -3.60 5.46 21.65
N ASN A 101 -4.14 6.48 20.98
CA ASN A 101 -4.61 7.70 21.65
C ASN A 101 -5.80 7.43 22.59
N ARG A 102 -6.67 6.47 22.23
CA ARG A 102 -7.81 6.01 23.05
C ARG A 102 -7.41 4.94 24.07
N ASN A 103 -6.41 4.12 23.76
CA ASN A 103 -5.95 2.96 24.54
C ASN A 103 -4.51 3.19 25.02
N LYS A 104 -4.34 3.85 26.18
CA LYS A 104 -3.04 4.32 26.65
C LYS A 104 -2.05 3.21 27.05
N ASP A 105 -2.55 2.00 27.31
CA ASP A 105 -1.72 0.82 27.60
C ASP A 105 -1.17 0.15 26.32
N SER A 106 -1.63 0.60 25.14
CA SER A 106 -1.17 0.13 23.84
C SER A 106 -0.07 1.04 23.27
N ARG A 107 0.82 0.46 22.46
CA ARG A 107 1.89 1.21 21.79
C ARG A 107 1.99 0.87 20.30
N LEU A 108 2.47 1.85 19.55
CA LEU A 108 2.78 1.73 18.11
C LEU A 108 4.30 1.58 17.93
N GLU A 109 4.70 0.60 17.14
CA GLU A 109 6.10 0.33 16.79
C GLU A 109 6.25 0.33 15.26
N TYR A 110 7.33 0.93 14.77
CA TYR A 110 7.71 0.93 13.37
C TYR A 110 8.69 -0.20 13.11
N ILE A 111 8.40 -1.05 12.13
CA ILE A 111 9.16 -2.29 11.92
C ILE A 111 9.94 -2.33 10.61
N ASP A 112 9.72 -1.39 9.71
CA ASP A 112 10.42 -1.32 8.43
C ASP A 112 11.66 -0.41 8.49
N ILE A 113 12.57 -0.63 7.55
CA ILE A 113 13.72 0.24 7.32
C ILE A 113 13.32 1.47 6.49
N SER A 114 14.12 2.52 6.55
CA SER A 114 13.86 3.69 5.71
C SER A 114 13.96 3.37 4.22
N THR A 115 12.92 3.73 3.48
CA THR A 115 12.90 3.69 2.01
C THR A 115 13.42 4.99 1.38
N PHE A 116 13.77 6.01 2.19
CA PHE A 116 14.18 7.32 1.70
C PHE A 116 15.70 7.49 1.65
N VAL A 117 16.42 6.52 1.09
CA VAL A 117 17.89 6.53 1.03
C VAL A 117 18.45 7.80 0.38
N ASN A 118 17.79 8.31 -0.67
CA ASN A 118 18.18 9.54 -1.37
C ASN A 118 17.32 10.76 -0.99
N GLY A 119 16.59 10.68 0.14
CA GLY A 119 15.65 11.71 0.56
C GLY A 119 14.24 11.53 -0.01
N ARG A 120 13.26 12.10 0.71
CA ARG A 120 11.83 11.95 0.38
C ARG A 120 11.43 12.58 -0.94
N GLU A 121 12.01 13.73 -1.27
CA GLU A 121 11.70 14.44 -2.52
C GLU A 121 12.08 13.63 -3.75
N GLU A 122 13.28 13.06 -3.75
CA GLU A 122 13.74 12.22 -4.84
C GLU A 122 12.94 10.91 -4.95
N PHE A 123 12.56 10.31 -3.81
CA PHE A 123 11.68 9.16 -3.79
C PHE A 123 10.29 9.51 -4.38
N GLY A 124 9.70 10.63 -3.97
CA GLY A 124 8.40 11.09 -4.50
C GLY A 124 8.44 11.36 -6.00
N LYS A 125 9.49 12.02 -6.51
CA LYS A 125 9.68 12.21 -7.95
C LYS A 125 9.79 10.88 -8.70
N GLY A 126 10.49 9.91 -8.13
CA GLY A 126 10.60 8.58 -8.71
C GLY A 126 9.27 7.83 -8.75
N CYS A 127 8.43 7.95 -7.72
CA CYS A 127 7.08 7.39 -7.73
C CYS A 127 6.23 8.00 -8.87
N ILE A 128 6.32 9.32 -9.09
CA ILE A 128 5.61 10.00 -10.18
C ILE A 128 6.09 9.46 -11.53
N GLU A 129 7.39 9.31 -11.74
CA GLU A 129 7.95 8.75 -12.98
C GLU A 129 7.47 7.30 -13.23
N VAL A 130 7.33 6.48 -12.18
CA VAL A 130 6.74 5.13 -12.29
C VAL A 130 5.28 5.20 -12.75
N VAL A 131 4.47 6.07 -12.13
CA VAL A 131 3.06 6.25 -12.50
C VAL A 131 2.92 6.79 -13.92
N GLU A 132 3.73 7.77 -14.31
CA GLU A 132 3.77 8.29 -15.70
C GLU A 132 4.05 7.18 -16.72
N ASP A 133 4.97 6.28 -16.41
CA ASP A 133 5.28 5.15 -17.29
C ASP A 133 4.14 4.13 -17.35
N MET A 134 3.55 3.77 -16.20
CA MET A 134 2.38 2.90 -16.18
C MET A 134 1.22 3.44 -17.02
N LEU A 135 0.96 4.76 -16.95
CA LEU A 135 -0.07 5.40 -17.77
C LEU A 135 0.27 5.39 -19.27
N LYS A 136 1.55 5.52 -19.64
CA LYS A 136 1.99 5.39 -21.04
C LYS A 136 1.82 3.96 -21.55
N GLN A 137 2.21 2.97 -20.77
CA GLN A 137 2.00 1.56 -21.11
C GLN A 137 0.50 1.27 -21.29
N LEU A 138 -0.34 1.74 -20.36
CA LEU A 138 -1.79 1.62 -20.49
C LEU A 138 -2.32 2.28 -21.76
N ALA A 139 -1.84 3.46 -22.11
CA ALA A 139 -2.23 4.14 -23.36
C ALA A 139 -1.77 3.37 -24.60
N GLY A 140 -0.67 2.64 -24.53
CA GLY A 140 -0.15 1.75 -25.56
C GLY A 140 -0.93 0.44 -25.75
N GLU A 141 -1.79 0.07 -24.78
CA GLU A 141 -2.59 -1.16 -24.78
C GLU A 141 -4.07 -0.82 -25.10
N PRO A 142 -4.52 -0.90 -26.38
CA PRO A 142 -5.82 -0.36 -26.79
C PRO A 142 -7.02 -0.91 -26.00
N GLU A 143 -7.02 -2.18 -25.66
CA GLU A 143 -8.13 -2.82 -24.92
C GLU A 143 -8.19 -2.34 -23.46
N LEU A 144 -7.03 -2.18 -22.81
CA LEU A 144 -6.96 -1.67 -21.44
C LEU A 144 -7.31 -0.18 -21.39
N ALA A 145 -6.80 0.61 -22.34
CA ALA A 145 -7.14 2.03 -22.48
C ALA A 145 -8.65 2.20 -22.68
N LYS A 146 -9.27 1.42 -23.58
CA LYS A 146 -10.71 1.43 -23.81
C LYS A 146 -11.49 1.10 -22.55
N LEU A 147 -11.11 0.06 -21.84
CA LEU A 147 -11.76 -0.32 -20.58
C LEU A 147 -11.70 0.82 -19.54
N LEU A 148 -10.53 1.47 -19.37
CA LEU A 148 -10.40 2.63 -18.49
C LEU A 148 -11.34 3.77 -18.92
N LEU A 149 -11.35 4.12 -20.21
CA LEU A 149 -12.20 5.20 -20.75
C LEU A 149 -13.68 4.91 -20.51
N GLU A 150 -14.13 3.68 -20.74
CA GLU A 150 -15.51 3.24 -20.47
C GLU A 150 -15.88 3.33 -18.99
N ARG A 151 -14.96 3.00 -18.09
CA ARG A 151 -15.14 3.14 -16.63
C ARG A 151 -15.27 4.63 -16.24
N LEU A 152 -14.38 5.48 -16.75
CA LEU A 152 -14.40 6.92 -16.48
C LEU A 152 -15.66 7.62 -17.03
N ASP A 153 -16.18 7.18 -18.19
CA ASP A 153 -17.40 7.73 -18.79
C ASP A 153 -18.66 7.49 -17.91
N LYS A 154 -18.66 6.47 -17.08
CA LYS A 154 -19.77 6.21 -16.16
C LYS A 154 -19.84 7.24 -15.02
N GLY A 155 -18.77 7.99 -14.80
CA GLY A 155 -18.68 9.03 -13.77
C GLY A 155 -18.13 8.53 -12.44
N ILE A 156 -17.92 9.46 -11.51
CA ILE A 156 -17.13 9.24 -10.30
C ILE A 156 -17.67 8.11 -9.40
N ASP A 157 -18.97 8.06 -9.15
CA ASP A 157 -19.51 7.06 -8.22
C ASP A 157 -19.37 5.64 -8.77
N ALA A 158 -19.62 5.45 -10.08
CA ALA A 158 -19.41 4.17 -10.73
C ALA A 158 -17.90 3.81 -10.78
N TYR A 159 -17.02 4.77 -11.01
CA TYR A 159 -15.59 4.55 -11.01
C TYR A 159 -15.05 4.15 -9.63
N VAL A 160 -15.57 4.77 -8.56
CA VAL A 160 -15.26 4.42 -7.18
C VAL A 160 -15.68 2.97 -6.86
N GLU A 161 -16.83 2.51 -7.35
CA GLU A 161 -17.23 1.11 -7.18
C GLU A 161 -16.26 0.14 -7.90
N TYR A 162 -15.79 0.47 -9.10
CA TYR A 162 -14.75 -0.32 -9.76
C TYR A 162 -13.45 -0.38 -8.94
N LEU A 163 -13.02 0.74 -8.33
CA LEU A 163 -11.85 0.73 -7.45
C LEU A 163 -12.07 -0.19 -6.23
N ARG A 164 -13.27 -0.21 -5.65
CA ARG A 164 -13.61 -1.15 -4.57
C ARG A 164 -13.56 -2.60 -5.02
N GLU A 165 -14.10 -2.90 -6.20
CA GLU A 165 -14.05 -4.23 -6.80
C GLU A 165 -12.60 -4.66 -7.05
N ASP A 166 -11.77 -3.78 -7.62
CA ASP A 166 -10.34 -4.05 -7.87
C ASP A 166 -9.57 -4.29 -6.54
N VAL A 167 -9.86 -3.53 -5.48
CA VAL A 167 -9.30 -3.76 -4.14
C VAL A 167 -9.79 -5.08 -3.54
N GLN A 168 -11.07 -5.40 -3.68
CA GLN A 168 -11.61 -6.69 -3.22
C GLN A 168 -10.96 -7.87 -3.96
N GLN A 169 -10.73 -7.73 -5.25
CA GLN A 169 -10.00 -8.71 -6.05
C GLN A 169 -8.54 -8.84 -5.58
N ALA A 170 -7.88 -7.74 -5.23
CA ALA A 170 -6.54 -7.78 -4.69
C ALA A 170 -6.48 -8.58 -3.38
N TYR A 171 -7.44 -8.40 -2.47
CA TYR A 171 -7.53 -9.22 -1.27
C TYR A 171 -7.78 -10.70 -1.56
N GLN A 172 -8.66 -11.02 -2.50
CA GLN A 172 -8.94 -12.42 -2.92
C GLN A 172 -7.71 -13.09 -3.56
N ASN A 173 -6.85 -12.31 -4.22
CA ASN A 173 -5.64 -12.79 -4.88
C ASN A 173 -4.36 -12.48 -4.10
N ALA A 174 -4.45 -12.26 -2.78
CA ALA A 174 -3.34 -11.82 -1.93
C ALA A 174 -2.11 -12.72 -2.04
N GLU A 175 -2.29 -14.05 -2.13
CA GLU A 175 -1.19 -15.00 -2.28
C GLU A 175 -0.47 -14.82 -3.62
N ALA A 176 -1.20 -14.72 -4.74
CA ALA A 176 -0.62 -14.50 -6.06
C ALA A 176 0.10 -13.14 -6.17
N ILE A 177 -0.42 -12.11 -5.49
CA ILE A 177 0.24 -10.79 -5.39
C ILE A 177 1.56 -10.92 -4.64
N ALA A 178 1.56 -11.60 -3.49
CA ALA A 178 2.76 -11.82 -2.69
C ALA A 178 3.82 -12.63 -3.46
N GLU A 179 3.42 -13.70 -4.16
CA GLU A 179 4.32 -14.49 -5.01
C GLU A 179 4.91 -13.67 -6.17
N SER A 180 4.11 -12.78 -6.77
CA SER A 180 4.59 -11.88 -7.82
C SER A 180 5.60 -10.88 -7.28
N PHE A 181 5.34 -10.32 -6.10
CA PHE A 181 6.23 -9.41 -5.41
C PHE A 181 7.55 -10.11 -5.05
N GLU A 182 7.47 -11.33 -4.53
CA GLU A 182 8.64 -12.15 -4.19
C GLU A 182 9.50 -12.46 -5.43
N ARG A 183 8.89 -12.82 -6.56
CA ARG A 183 9.62 -13.03 -7.83
C ARG A 183 10.40 -11.79 -8.28
N ILE A 184 9.82 -10.61 -8.13
CA ILE A 184 10.49 -9.34 -8.49
C ILE A 184 11.70 -9.11 -7.56
N ILE A 185 11.56 -9.43 -6.27
CA ILE A 185 12.64 -9.27 -5.28
C ILE A 185 13.77 -10.29 -5.50
N ASP A 186 13.44 -11.55 -5.74
CA ASP A 186 14.40 -12.66 -5.73
C ASP A 186 15.03 -12.94 -7.10
N ASP A 187 14.42 -12.45 -8.20
CA ASP A 187 14.95 -12.62 -9.58
C ASP A 187 15.36 -11.28 -10.20
N SER A 188 16.66 -11.02 -10.24
CA SER A 188 17.21 -9.79 -10.84
C SER A 188 16.81 -9.59 -12.30
N LYS A 189 16.62 -10.67 -13.08
CA LYS A 189 16.21 -10.58 -14.49
C LYS A 189 14.77 -10.12 -14.62
N THR A 190 13.89 -10.60 -13.73
CA THR A 190 12.49 -10.11 -13.66
C THR A 190 12.47 -8.63 -13.32
N PHE A 191 13.26 -8.19 -12.35
CA PHE A 191 13.39 -6.78 -12.00
C PHE A 191 13.97 -5.95 -13.15
N GLU A 192 15.07 -6.39 -13.78
CA GLU A 192 15.70 -5.73 -14.92
C GLU A 192 14.72 -5.56 -16.09
N LYS A 193 13.97 -6.63 -16.44
CA LYS A 193 12.95 -6.57 -17.49
C LYS A 193 11.81 -5.61 -17.16
N MET A 194 11.35 -5.60 -15.90
CA MET A 194 10.29 -4.69 -15.45
C MET A 194 10.72 -3.22 -15.52
N THR A 195 12.01 -2.96 -15.45
CA THR A 195 12.56 -1.60 -15.31
C THR A 195 13.36 -1.12 -16.53
N GLU A 196 13.45 -1.91 -17.62
CA GLU A 196 14.34 -1.63 -18.76
C GLU A 196 14.06 -0.29 -19.45
N ASP A 197 12.79 0.13 -19.52
CA ASP A 197 12.37 1.37 -20.16
C ASP A 197 12.18 2.53 -19.16
N LEU A 198 12.37 2.29 -17.86
CA LEU A 198 12.14 3.29 -16.83
C LEU A 198 13.29 4.30 -16.70
N PRO A 199 12.98 5.57 -16.36
CA PRO A 199 14.00 6.54 -15.99
C PRO A 199 14.86 6.06 -14.79
N PRO A 200 16.15 6.42 -14.72
CA PRO A 200 17.04 5.96 -13.64
C PRO A 200 16.52 6.23 -12.22
N ARG A 201 15.80 7.35 -12.01
CA ARG A 201 15.21 7.69 -10.71
C ARG A 201 14.06 6.76 -10.36
N ALA A 202 13.19 6.43 -11.32
CA ALA A 202 12.12 5.45 -11.14
C ALA A 202 12.68 4.06 -10.78
N VAL A 203 13.71 3.61 -11.50
CA VAL A 203 14.43 2.36 -11.19
C VAL A 203 14.98 2.37 -9.76
N GLN A 204 15.61 3.47 -9.34
CA GLN A 204 16.13 3.60 -7.98
C GLN A 204 15.03 3.56 -6.93
N THR A 205 13.89 4.18 -7.20
CA THR A 205 12.72 4.16 -6.31
C THR A 205 12.16 2.74 -6.18
N LEU A 206 12.01 2.01 -7.29
CA LEU A 206 11.57 0.61 -7.26
C LEU A 206 12.56 -0.30 -6.51
N LYS A 207 13.88 -0.10 -6.66
CA LYS A 207 14.88 -0.81 -5.84
C LYS A 207 14.73 -0.58 -4.34
N GLN A 208 14.24 0.59 -3.93
CA GLN A 208 13.96 0.84 -2.51
C GLN A 208 12.67 0.14 -2.05
N ILE A 209 11.64 0.13 -2.90
CA ILE A 209 10.37 -0.56 -2.63
C ILE A 209 10.58 -2.08 -2.55
N TYR A 210 11.27 -2.65 -3.55
CA TYR A 210 11.53 -4.09 -3.67
C TYR A 210 12.84 -4.54 -2.97
N ASN A 211 13.25 -3.84 -1.92
CA ASN A 211 14.48 -4.18 -1.19
C ASN A 211 14.25 -5.40 -0.29
N PRO A 212 14.94 -6.54 -0.53
CA PRO A 212 14.76 -7.76 0.28
C PRO A 212 15.14 -7.57 1.76
N ALA A 213 15.99 -6.60 2.08
CA ALA A 213 16.35 -6.29 3.46
C ALA A 213 15.17 -5.79 4.31
N ARG A 214 14.07 -5.34 3.68
CA ARG A 214 12.87 -4.92 4.39
C ARG A 214 12.20 -6.10 5.11
N ASP A 215 11.99 -7.22 4.42
CA ASP A 215 11.37 -8.42 5.01
C ASP A 215 12.20 -8.98 6.16
N GLU A 216 13.53 -8.93 6.02
CA GLU A 216 14.45 -9.36 7.07
C GLU A 216 14.36 -8.45 8.30
N ALA A 217 14.37 -7.14 8.09
CA ALA A 217 14.24 -6.16 9.17
C ALA A 217 12.89 -6.28 9.88
N MET A 218 11.79 -6.40 9.12
CA MET A 218 10.45 -6.55 9.67
C MET A 218 10.31 -7.83 10.49
N SER A 219 10.77 -8.98 9.97
CA SER A 219 10.70 -10.26 10.68
C SER A 219 11.51 -10.25 11.98
N LYS A 220 12.72 -9.68 11.94
CA LYS A 220 13.53 -9.51 13.14
C LYS A 220 12.80 -8.64 14.18
N ARG A 221 12.23 -7.52 13.75
CA ARG A 221 11.53 -6.61 14.66
C ARG A 221 10.27 -7.22 15.23
N VAL A 222 9.49 -7.98 14.46
CA VAL A 222 8.33 -8.74 14.97
C VAL A 222 8.75 -9.72 16.06
N ARG A 223 9.85 -10.47 15.86
CA ARG A 223 10.38 -11.39 16.89
C ARG A 223 10.81 -10.68 18.18
N GLU A 224 11.44 -9.49 18.06
CA GLU A 224 11.83 -8.69 19.23
C GLU A 224 10.61 -8.16 20.01
N LEU A 225 9.51 -7.84 19.31
CA LEU A 225 8.29 -7.30 19.92
C LEU A 225 7.39 -8.39 20.53
N TYR A 226 7.41 -9.60 19.95
CA TYR A 226 6.57 -10.69 20.40
C TYR A 226 7.07 -11.30 21.69
N ASN A 227 6.29 -11.17 22.75
CA ASN A 227 6.63 -11.66 24.09
C ASN A 227 5.71 -12.81 24.57
N GLY A 228 4.78 -13.26 23.72
CA GLY A 228 3.81 -14.33 24.01
C GLY A 228 2.72 -13.97 25.03
N LYS A 229 2.72 -12.74 25.58
CA LYS A 229 1.76 -12.27 26.59
C LYS A 229 0.81 -11.21 26.01
N ASP A 230 1.40 -10.15 25.46
CA ASP A 230 0.62 -9.07 24.85
C ASP A 230 0.22 -9.47 23.43
N LYS A 231 -0.99 -9.10 23.03
CA LYS A 231 -1.42 -9.30 21.66
C LYS A 231 -0.67 -8.31 20.74
N LEU A 232 0.09 -8.87 19.80
CA LEU A 232 0.82 -8.14 18.77
C LEU A 232 0.06 -8.22 17.45
N VAL A 233 -0.35 -7.07 16.92
CA VAL A 233 -0.93 -6.94 15.57
C VAL A 233 0.09 -6.28 14.67
N THR A 234 0.52 -7.00 13.62
CA THR A 234 1.45 -6.52 12.60
C THR A 234 0.66 -6.17 11.33
N ILE A 235 0.79 -4.95 10.85
CA ILE A 235 0.10 -4.42 9.67
C ILE A 235 1.13 -4.24 8.57
N VAL A 236 0.94 -4.93 7.44
CA VAL A 236 1.84 -4.93 6.28
C VAL A 236 1.05 -4.87 4.97
N GLY A 237 1.65 -4.35 3.90
CA GLY A 237 1.10 -4.46 2.56
C GLY A 237 1.05 -5.93 2.09
N LEU A 238 0.10 -6.25 1.18
CA LEU A 238 -0.10 -7.63 0.69
C LEU A 238 1.19 -8.28 0.15
N GLY A 239 2.07 -7.49 -0.47
CA GLY A 239 3.35 -7.98 -1.02
C GLY A 239 4.28 -8.60 0.03
N HIS A 240 4.15 -8.19 1.29
CA HIS A 240 4.99 -8.69 2.39
C HIS A 240 4.30 -9.75 3.27
N LEU A 241 2.97 -9.93 3.13
CA LEU A 241 2.13 -10.72 4.03
C LEU A 241 2.66 -12.15 4.22
N TYR A 242 2.80 -12.88 3.12
CA TYR A 242 3.15 -14.30 3.17
C TYR A 242 4.65 -14.53 3.41
N LYS A 243 5.52 -13.64 2.95
CA LYS A 243 6.96 -13.72 3.23
C LYS A 243 7.25 -13.46 4.70
N LEU A 244 6.58 -12.49 5.29
CA LEU A 244 6.70 -12.25 6.73
C LEU A 244 6.14 -13.44 7.54
N LYS A 245 4.99 -14.02 7.13
CA LYS A 245 4.47 -15.26 7.71
C LYS A 245 5.52 -16.36 7.74
N GLN A 246 6.15 -16.67 6.59
CA GLN A 246 7.17 -17.71 6.50
C GLN A 246 8.35 -17.45 7.44
N LYS A 247 8.81 -16.20 7.52
CA LYS A 247 9.95 -15.80 8.36
C LYS A 247 9.68 -15.89 9.87
N VAL A 248 8.43 -15.92 10.29
CA VAL A 248 8.03 -16.01 11.71
C VAL A 248 7.08 -17.19 11.98
N GLU A 249 7.09 -18.21 11.13
CA GLU A 249 6.18 -19.37 11.18
C GLU A 249 6.27 -20.12 12.52
N ASP A 250 7.46 -20.20 13.10
CA ASP A 250 7.71 -20.81 14.42
C ASP A 250 7.01 -20.09 15.58
N LEU A 251 6.51 -18.87 15.37
CA LEU A 251 5.69 -18.12 16.33
C LEU A 251 4.19 -18.37 16.16
N GLU A 252 3.80 -19.22 15.21
CA GLU A 252 2.41 -19.62 14.91
C GLU A 252 1.46 -18.40 14.71
N PRO A 253 1.77 -17.45 13.79
CA PRO A 253 0.95 -16.26 13.61
C PRO A 253 -0.42 -16.61 13.00
N VAL A 254 -1.46 -15.89 13.43
CA VAL A 254 -2.70 -15.77 12.66
C VAL A 254 -2.47 -14.81 11.51
N VAL A 255 -2.66 -15.28 10.28
CA VAL A 255 -2.41 -14.48 9.08
C VAL A 255 -3.72 -14.33 8.32
N MET A 256 -4.06 -13.09 7.97
CA MET A 256 -5.26 -12.77 7.20
C MET A 256 -5.10 -11.44 6.46
N THR A 257 -5.90 -11.25 5.45
CA THR A 257 -6.09 -9.93 4.84
C THR A 257 -7.04 -9.08 5.69
N LEU A 258 -6.96 -7.76 5.53
CA LEU A 258 -7.87 -6.84 6.24
C LEU A 258 -9.34 -7.09 5.87
N ALA A 259 -9.62 -7.55 4.63
CA ALA A 259 -10.99 -7.88 4.20
C ALA A 259 -11.54 -9.16 4.86
N GLU A 260 -10.68 -10.16 5.16
CA GLU A 260 -11.11 -11.41 5.79
C GLU A 260 -11.59 -11.21 7.22
N TYR A 261 -11.05 -10.25 7.96
CA TYR A 261 -11.46 -10.00 9.35
C TYR A 261 -12.94 -9.64 9.46
N ASN A 262 -13.48 -8.89 8.52
CA ASN A 262 -14.88 -8.49 8.52
C ASN A 262 -15.86 -9.63 8.14
N SER A 263 -15.32 -10.80 7.79
CA SER A 263 -16.09 -11.99 7.41
C SER A 263 -16.23 -12.99 8.57
N ILE A 264 -15.59 -12.72 9.70
CA ILE A 264 -15.61 -13.51 10.93
C ILE A 264 -16.54 -12.85 11.97
#